data_1174f2f307cdfdd38415f66e98f58271
#
_entry.id   1174f2f307cdfdd38415f66e98f58271
#
_cell.length_a   1.000
_cell.length_b   1.000
_cell.length_c   1.000
_cell.angle_alpha   90.00
_cell.angle_beta   90.00
_cell.angle_gamma   90.00
#
_symmetry.space_group_name_H-M   'P 1'
#
loop_
_entity.id
_entity.type
_entity.pdbx_description
1 polymer ?
#
loop_
_entity_poly.entity_id
_entity_poly.type
_entity_poly.pdbx_seq_one_letter_code
_entity_poly.pdbx_strand_id
1 'polypeptide(L)'
;MISLIVIFLTYREITMEIKKHYKLYKDGKNWCAMALAVAAVSAGLVLGNTNVKADTPTDNVPVVKTTNPTTGDANAELASQEKAAQAKDNGNYGYLDAAQVVNNNDLHVSGWQATNQAAGKDNRYLVAYDSTTNTELGRTSVTENVARPDVAKAYPDVVNAKDSGYQATMNNLDWSKVKSVDDQIHIVSRYSDAANGEGNHVDNWSQPINLDKGNYAYLDNFGVKDNQLQVSGWNATNKALGKANHYVILYDRTAGHEITRVKVEPTVRPDVAKAYSRVINPKDSGFNTAFSLAGIDLNHELQIISRYSDAANGEGNYVSYWYAPKKFASANTSSQGNLDSFNLSNGQLIVSGWHATDYSQVENNHYLILFDNTNKTQVKSIKVRPDVAKAYPTVATAGQSG
;
A
#
# COMPACT_ATOMS: atom_id res chain seq x y z
N MET A 1 25.23 -10.79 37.65
CA MET A 1 25.48 -12.17 37.13
C MET A 1 24.61 -12.27 35.85
N ILE A 2 25.23 -12.00 34.72
CA ILE A 2 24.55 -11.97 33.40
C ILE A 2 24.81 -13.34 32.76
N SER A 3 23.74 -14.10 32.53
CA SER A 3 23.82 -15.40 31.88
C SER A 3 23.64 -15.22 30.37
N LEU A 4 24.71 -15.42 29.63
CA LEU A 4 24.76 -15.43 28.17
C LEU A 4 24.31 -16.80 27.66
N ILE A 5 23.18 -16.93 27.03
CA ILE A 5 22.75 -18.14 26.34
C ILE A 5 23.22 -18.06 24.90
N VAL A 6 24.23 -18.90 24.56
CA VAL A 6 24.68 -19.11 23.18
C VAL A 6 23.90 -20.30 22.62
N ILE A 7 23.06 -20.05 21.60
CA ILE A 7 22.33 -21.09 20.87
C ILE A 7 23.16 -21.48 19.65
N PHE A 8 23.72 -22.70 19.66
CA PHE A 8 24.28 -23.32 18.47
C PHE A 8 23.15 -23.91 17.60
N LEU A 9 22.95 -23.33 16.43
CA LEU A 9 22.08 -23.89 15.38
C LEU A 9 22.89 -24.92 14.58
N THR A 10 22.67 -26.21 14.83
CA THR A 10 23.07 -27.27 13.94
C THR A 10 22.12 -27.39 12.78
N TYR A 11 22.67 -27.35 11.57
CA TYR A 11 21.95 -27.58 10.30
C TYR A 11 21.40 -29.02 10.33
N ARG A 12 20.09 -29.16 10.43
CA ARG A 12 19.33 -30.37 10.09
C ARG A 12 18.43 -30.05 8.91
N GLU A 13 18.52 -30.89 7.89
CA GLU A 13 17.62 -30.90 6.75
C GLU A 13 16.15 -30.94 7.24
N ILE A 14 15.40 -29.88 6.94
CA ILE A 14 13.97 -29.84 7.23
C ILE A 14 13.26 -30.37 5.99
N THR A 15 12.85 -31.62 6.01
CA THR A 15 11.82 -32.14 5.12
C THR A 15 10.49 -31.54 5.55
N MET A 16 9.99 -30.57 4.79
CA MET A 16 8.66 -30.00 5.01
C MET A 16 7.57 -31.00 4.52
N GLU A 17 6.92 -31.66 5.44
CA GLU A 17 5.65 -32.32 5.20
C GLU A 17 4.55 -31.26 5.03
N ILE A 18 4.06 -31.10 3.80
CA ILE A 18 2.94 -30.19 3.52
C ILE A 18 1.65 -30.86 3.98
N LYS A 19 1.16 -30.52 5.16
CA LYS A 19 -0.20 -30.86 5.59
C LYS A 19 -1.21 -30.04 4.81
N LYS A 20 -1.92 -30.67 3.88
CA LYS A 20 -3.03 -30.06 3.14
C LYS A 20 -4.23 -29.89 4.08
N HIS A 21 -4.55 -28.65 4.44
CA HIS A 21 -5.80 -28.33 5.13
C HIS A 21 -6.91 -28.05 4.10
N TYR A 22 -7.92 -28.89 4.06
CA TYR A 22 -9.14 -28.66 3.28
C TYR A 22 -10.18 -27.99 4.17
N LYS A 23 -10.71 -26.82 3.78
CA LYS A 23 -11.95 -26.26 4.33
C LYS A 23 -13.11 -26.63 3.44
N LEU A 24 -14.08 -27.35 3.98
CA LEU A 24 -15.34 -27.69 3.31
C LEU A 24 -16.35 -26.57 3.57
N TYR A 25 -16.89 -26.00 2.51
CA TYR A 25 -18.03 -25.07 2.56
C TYR A 25 -19.27 -25.76 2.00
N LYS A 26 -20.42 -25.57 2.66
CA LYS A 26 -21.70 -26.12 2.24
C LYS A 26 -22.46 -25.02 1.50
N ASP A 27 -22.74 -25.26 0.23
CA ASP A 27 -23.66 -24.46 -0.58
C ASP A 27 -24.81 -25.34 -1.04
N GLY A 28 -25.99 -25.10 -0.46
CA GLY A 28 -27.17 -25.91 -0.70
C GLY A 28 -27.02 -27.38 -0.30
N LYS A 29 -27.30 -28.31 -1.21
CA LYS A 29 -27.21 -29.77 -1.01
C LYS A 29 -25.85 -30.37 -1.39
N ASN A 30 -24.90 -29.61 -1.93
CA ASN A 30 -23.63 -30.10 -2.44
C ASN A 30 -22.44 -29.59 -1.62
N TRP A 31 -21.42 -30.46 -1.43
CA TRP A 31 -20.15 -30.11 -0.79
C TRP A 31 -19.10 -29.83 -1.87
N CYS A 32 -18.55 -28.63 -1.89
CA CYS A 32 -17.44 -28.26 -2.76
C CYS A 32 -16.14 -28.22 -1.99
N ALA A 33 -15.12 -28.93 -2.46
CA ALA A 33 -13.76 -28.87 -1.93
C ALA A 33 -12.93 -27.87 -2.75
N MET A 34 -12.48 -26.78 -2.12
CA MET A 34 -11.52 -25.87 -2.73
C MET A 34 -10.11 -26.32 -2.34
N ALA A 35 -9.31 -26.77 -3.30
CA ALA A 35 -7.89 -27.04 -3.11
C ALA A 35 -7.09 -25.79 -3.44
N LEU A 36 -6.47 -25.18 -2.44
CA LEU A 36 -5.48 -24.13 -2.64
C LEU A 36 -4.13 -24.82 -2.93
N ALA A 37 -3.74 -24.89 -4.21
CA ALA A 37 -2.41 -25.32 -4.60
C ALA A 37 -1.49 -24.07 -4.69
N VAL A 38 -0.59 -23.91 -3.73
CA VAL A 38 0.55 -23.00 -3.87
C VAL A 38 1.65 -23.76 -4.59
N ALA A 39 1.83 -23.48 -5.89
CA ALA A 39 2.95 -24.01 -6.67
C ALA A 39 4.15 -23.05 -6.50
N ALA A 40 5.18 -23.50 -5.77
CA ALA A 40 6.48 -22.87 -5.81
C ALA A 40 7.20 -23.37 -7.09
N VAL A 41 7.38 -22.50 -8.06
CA VAL A 41 8.19 -22.79 -9.25
C VAL A 41 9.64 -22.47 -8.95
N SER A 42 10.45 -23.52 -8.76
CA SER A 42 11.92 -23.42 -8.83
C SER A 42 12.33 -23.64 -10.28
N ALA A 43 12.81 -22.61 -10.95
CA ALA A 43 13.37 -22.68 -12.28
C ALA A 43 14.76 -23.35 -12.25
N GLY A 44 14.86 -24.55 -12.76
CA GLY A 44 16.12 -25.22 -13.09
C GLY A 44 16.30 -25.25 -14.60
N LEU A 45 17.14 -24.39 -15.12
CA LEU A 45 17.63 -24.46 -16.52
C LEU A 45 18.70 -25.53 -16.60
N VAL A 46 18.44 -26.58 -17.38
CA VAL A 46 19.49 -27.49 -17.88
C VAL A 46 19.49 -27.39 -19.40
N LEU A 47 20.49 -26.71 -19.93
CA LEU A 47 20.87 -26.75 -21.34
C LEU A 47 21.66 -28.03 -21.59
N GLY A 48 21.05 -28.99 -22.24
CA GLY A 48 21.71 -30.20 -22.74
C GLY A 48 21.76 -30.17 -24.27
N ASN A 49 22.94 -29.86 -24.78
CA ASN A 49 23.25 -29.96 -26.22
C ASN A 49 23.57 -31.44 -26.53
N THR A 50 22.75 -32.12 -27.29
CA THR A 50 23.09 -33.43 -27.86
C THR A 50 22.96 -33.39 -29.39
N ASN A 51 24.13 -33.36 -30.04
CA ASN A 51 24.24 -33.64 -31.47
C ASN A 51 23.93 -35.12 -31.71
N VAL A 52 22.89 -35.40 -32.46
CA VAL A 52 22.64 -36.74 -33.01
C VAL A 52 23.02 -36.71 -34.50
N LYS A 53 24.06 -37.50 -34.86
CA LYS A 53 24.39 -37.84 -36.24
C LYS A 53 23.38 -38.84 -36.78
N ALA A 54 22.81 -38.55 -37.94
CA ALA A 54 21.99 -39.49 -38.67
C ALA A 54 22.89 -40.34 -39.58
N ASP A 55 22.83 -41.65 -39.39
CA ASP A 55 23.33 -42.64 -40.36
C ASP A 55 22.24 -42.91 -41.40
N THR A 56 22.71 -42.96 -42.68
CA THR A 56 21.87 -43.25 -43.84
C THR A 56 21.79 -44.77 -44.07
N PRO A 57 20.59 -45.32 -44.27
CA PRO A 57 20.47 -46.49 -45.16
C PRO A 57 19.60 -46.18 -46.37
N THR A 58 20.18 -46.48 -47.51
CA THR A 58 19.52 -46.61 -48.81
C THR A 58 18.57 -47.78 -48.80
N ASP A 59 17.26 -47.55 -49.12
CA ASP A 59 16.47 -48.48 -49.91
C ASP A 59 15.20 -47.84 -50.48
N ASN A 60 14.85 -48.23 -51.69
CA ASN A 60 13.80 -47.75 -52.53
C ASN A 60 12.40 -47.84 -51.90
N VAL A 61 11.75 -46.72 -51.65
CA VAL A 61 10.32 -46.63 -51.44
C VAL A 61 9.71 -45.73 -52.54
N PRO A 62 8.60 -46.11 -53.18
CA PRO A 62 7.99 -45.33 -54.25
C PRO A 62 7.57 -43.96 -53.74
N VAL A 63 8.01 -42.91 -54.46
CA VAL A 63 7.63 -41.50 -54.18
C VAL A 63 6.13 -41.36 -54.37
N VAL A 64 5.38 -41.38 -53.27
CA VAL A 64 4.04 -40.82 -53.26
C VAL A 64 4.24 -39.29 -53.36
N LYS A 65 3.84 -38.70 -54.48
CA LYS A 65 3.73 -37.25 -54.63
C LYS A 65 2.72 -36.73 -53.59
N THR A 66 3.16 -36.37 -52.40
CA THR A 66 2.41 -35.50 -51.53
C THR A 66 2.43 -34.11 -52.20
N THR A 67 1.33 -33.73 -52.82
CA THR A 67 1.05 -32.33 -53.14
C THR A 67 1.01 -31.57 -51.82
N ASN A 68 2.05 -30.76 -51.53
CA ASN A 68 1.94 -29.78 -50.43
C ASN A 68 0.69 -28.94 -50.73
N PRO A 69 -0.28 -28.85 -49.77
CA PRO A 69 -1.38 -27.92 -49.97
C PRO A 69 -0.82 -26.52 -50.11
N THR A 70 -1.32 -25.79 -51.08
CA THR A 70 -1.04 -24.36 -51.19
C THR A 70 -1.48 -23.66 -49.92
N THR A 71 -0.78 -22.63 -49.48
CA THR A 71 -1.07 -21.88 -48.21
C THR A 71 -2.53 -21.45 -48.13
N GLY A 72 -3.23 -21.29 -49.26
CA GLY A 72 -4.65 -20.98 -49.37
C GLY A 72 -5.56 -22.14 -48.92
N ASP A 73 -5.20 -23.38 -49.26
CA ASP A 73 -6.00 -24.55 -48.94
C ASP A 73 -5.92 -24.89 -47.42
N ALA A 74 -4.75 -24.71 -46.82
CA ALA A 74 -4.55 -24.87 -45.37
C ALA A 74 -5.34 -23.86 -44.55
N ASN A 75 -5.41 -22.61 -44.98
CA ASN A 75 -6.18 -21.57 -44.30
C ASN A 75 -7.70 -21.80 -44.45
N ALA A 76 -8.17 -22.30 -45.61
CA ALA A 76 -9.59 -22.66 -45.80
C ALA A 76 -9.99 -23.85 -44.95
N GLU A 77 -9.12 -24.85 -44.78
CA GLU A 77 -9.36 -26.00 -43.92
C GLU A 77 -9.37 -25.61 -42.43
N LEU A 78 -8.45 -24.76 -41.95
CA LEU A 78 -8.46 -24.21 -40.61
C LEU A 78 -9.76 -23.44 -40.33
N ALA A 79 -10.18 -22.54 -41.21
CA ALA A 79 -11.43 -21.79 -41.05
C ALA A 79 -12.66 -22.69 -41.02
N SER A 80 -12.64 -23.82 -41.77
CA SER A 80 -13.72 -24.82 -41.72
C SER A 80 -13.77 -25.58 -40.38
N GLN A 81 -12.60 -25.94 -39.84
CA GLN A 81 -12.48 -26.60 -38.53
C GLN A 81 -12.93 -25.71 -37.39
N GLU A 82 -12.54 -24.43 -37.42
CA GLU A 82 -12.97 -23.42 -36.46
C GLU A 82 -14.47 -23.20 -36.47
N LYS A 83 -15.07 -23.09 -37.64
CA LYS A 83 -16.53 -22.98 -37.82
C LYS A 83 -17.26 -24.22 -37.31
N ALA A 84 -16.70 -25.42 -37.57
CA ALA A 84 -17.26 -26.66 -37.08
C ALA A 84 -17.17 -26.78 -35.53
N ALA A 85 -16.09 -26.29 -34.93
CA ALA A 85 -15.94 -26.19 -33.48
C ALA A 85 -16.93 -25.20 -32.84
N GLN A 86 -17.11 -24.02 -33.44
CA GLN A 86 -18.10 -23.03 -32.98
C GLN A 86 -19.54 -23.56 -33.10
N ALA A 87 -19.84 -24.41 -34.09
CA ALA A 87 -21.14 -25.04 -34.21
C ALA A 87 -21.43 -26.07 -33.12
N LYS A 88 -20.39 -26.67 -32.51
CA LYS A 88 -20.53 -27.61 -31.39
C LYS A 88 -20.68 -26.88 -30.05
N ASP A 89 -19.83 -25.86 -29.80
CA ASP A 89 -19.85 -25.07 -28.60
C ASP A 89 -19.40 -23.62 -28.94
N ASN A 90 -20.33 -22.67 -28.83
CA ASN A 90 -20.06 -21.25 -29.02
C ASN A 90 -20.04 -20.48 -27.70
N GLY A 91 -19.85 -21.15 -26.58
CA GLY A 91 -19.74 -20.54 -25.25
C GLY A 91 -18.42 -19.77 -25.08
N ASN A 92 -18.43 -18.90 -24.10
CA ASN A 92 -17.24 -18.15 -23.67
C ASN A 92 -17.11 -18.33 -22.15
N TYR A 93 -16.25 -19.24 -21.77
CA TYR A 93 -16.06 -19.68 -20.39
C TYR A 93 -14.76 -19.11 -19.84
N GLY A 94 -14.77 -18.71 -18.57
CA GLY A 94 -13.56 -18.23 -17.94
C GLY A 94 -13.70 -18.06 -16.44
N TYR A 95 -12.56 -18.02 -15.78
CA TYR A 95 -12.49 -17.81 -14.34
C TYR A 95 -11.17 -17.16 -13.96
N LEU A 96 -11.22 -16.21 -13.03
CA LEU A 96 -10.06 -15.59 -12.42
C LEU A 96 -9.69 -16.38 -11.17
N ASP A 97 -8.59 -17.15 -11.24
CA ASP A 97 -8.13 -17.98 -10.11
C ASP A 97 -7.53 -17.11 -9.00
N ALA A 98 -6.76 -16.08 -9.37
CA ALA A 98 -6.17 -15.12 -8.43
C ALA A 98 -5.93 -13.75 -9.07
N ALA A 99 -6.07 -12.71 -8.24
CA ALA A 99 -5.61 -11.36 -8.53
C ALA A 99 -5.10 -10.72 -7.24
N GLN A 100 -3.85 -10.27 -7.24
CA GLN A 100 -3.20 -9.74 -6.05
C GLN A 100 -2.26 -8.61 -6.40
N VAL A 101 -2.36 -7.48 -5.66
CA VAL A 101 -1.36 -6.41 -5.74
C VAL A 101 -0.03 -6.96 -5.21
N VAL A 102 1.02 -6.76 -5.99
CA VAL A 102 2.41 -7.11 -5.68
C VAL A 102 3.30 -5.92 -5.97
N ASN A 103 4.49 -5.87 -5.37
CA ASN A 103 5.47 -4.80 -5.61
C ASN A 103 4.88 -3.39 -5.47
N ASN A 104 3.81 -3.25 -4.68
CA ASN A 104 3.08 -2.01 -4.36
C ASN A 104 2.21 -1.42 -5.49
N ASN A 105 2.44 -1.75 -6.76
CA ASN A 105 1.71 -1.15 -7.89
C ASN A 105 1.35 -2.13 -8.99
N ASP A 106 1.98 -3.29 -8.99
CA ASP A 106 1.74 -4.31 -10.00
C ASP A 106 0.59 -5.21 -9.56
N LEU A 107 -0.10 -5.80 -10.52
CA LEU A 107 -1.15 -6.77 -10.25
C LEU A 107 -0.75 -8.13 -10.82
N HIS A 108 -0.50 -9.10 -9.95
CA HIS A 108 -0.29 -10.49 -10.37
C HIS A 108 -1.63 -11.17 -10.54
N VAL A 109 -1.89 -11.72 -11.71
CA VAL A 109 -3.16 -12.36 -12.06
C VAL A 109 -2.94 -13.73 -12.65
N SER A 110 -3.85 -14.66 -12.35
CA SER A 110 -3.93 -15.99 -12.98
C SER A 110 -5.37 -16.38 -13.17
N GLY A 111 -5.64 -17.17 -14.20
CA GLY A 111 -6.96 -17.61 -14.54
C GLY A 111 -6.99 -18.35 -15.87
N TRP A 112 -8.17 -18.45 -16.48
CA TRP A 112 -8.34 -19.09 -17.78
C TRP A 112 -9.53 -18.51 -18.54
N GLN A 113 -9.47 -18.61 -19.87
CA GLN A 113 -10.59 -18.34 -20.77
C GLN A 113 -10.59 -19.37 -21.89
N ALA A 114 -11.66 -20.16 -21.99
CA ALA A 114 -11.87 -21.18 -22.98
C ALA A 114 -13.07 -20.82 -23.87
N THR A 115 -12.84 -20.68 -25.19
CA THR A 115 -13.90 -20.29 -26.12
C THR A 115 -13.48 -20.58 -27.57
N ASN A 116 -14.39 -21.17 -28.35
CA ASN A 116 -14.21 -21.31 -29.80
C ASN A 116 -14.37 -19.98 -30.57
N GLN A 117 -14.89 -18.93 -29.91
CA GLN A 117 -14.96 -17.58 -30.48
C GLN A 117 -13.56 -16.92 -30.60
N ALA A 118 -12.52 -17.50 -29.98
CA ALA A 118 -11.13 -17.07 -30.12
C ALA A 118 -10.52 -17.40 -31.49
N ALA A 119 -11.19 -18.19 -32.32
CA ALA A 119 -10.75 -18.52 -33.66
C ALA A 119 -10.44 -17.27 -34.50
N GLY A 120 -9.25 -17.23 -35.11
CA GLY A 120 -8.76 -16.06 -35.85
C GLY A 120 -8.37 -14.84 -35.01
N LYS A 121 -8.23 -15.02 -33.67
CA LYS A 121 -7.82 -13.97 -32.72
C LYS A 121 -6.53 -14.37 -32.01
N ASP A 122 -5.41 -14.13 -32.67
CA ASP A 122 -4.10 -14.60 -32.24
C ASP A 122 -3.47 -13.79 -31.11
N ASN A 123 -4.04 -12.63 -30.80
CA ASN A 123 -3.53 -11.75 -29.76
C ASN A 123 -4.36 -11.89 -28.49
N ARG A 124 -3.69 -12.18 -27.38
CA ARG A 124 -4.32 -12.32 -26.07
C ARG A 124 -3.86 -11.24 -25.10
N TYR A 125 -4.83 -10.60 -24.43
CA TYR A 125 -4.60 -9.53 -23.46
C TYR A 125 -5.31 -9.80 -22.15
N LEU A 126 -4.72 -9.29 -21.06
CA LEU A 126 -5.39 -9.06 -19.80
C LEU A 126 -5.53 -7.55 -19.61
N VAL A 127 -6.74 -7.08 -19.37
CA VAL A 127 -7.05 -5.66 -19.17
C VAL A 127 -7.57 -5.49 -17.74
N ALA A 128 -6.94 -4.61 -16.95
CA ALA A 128 -7.49 -4.15 -15.69
C ALA A 128 -8.45 -2.99 -15.95
N TYR A 129 -9.71 -3.17 -15.62
CA TYR A 129 -10.77 -2.22 -15.96
C TYR A 129 -11.62 -1.91 -14.75
N ASP A 130 -11.77 -0.63 -14.44
CA ASP A 130 -12.67 -0.15 -13.42
C ASP A 130 -14.04 0.14 -14.03
N SER A 131 -15.02 -0.69 -13.72
CA SER A 131 -16.40 -0.55 -14.22
C SER A 131 -17.19 0.53 -13.48
N THR A 132 -16.75 0.98 -12.30
CA THR A 132 -17.37 2.08 -11.57
C THR A 132 -17.09 3.41 -12.25
N THR A 133 -15.85 3.64 -12.66
CA THR A 133 -15.43 4.88 -13.35
C THR A 133 -15.44 4.73 -14.87
N ASN A 134 -15.73 3.52 -15.37
CA ASN A 134 -15.70 3.17 -16.80
C ASN A 134 -14.34 3.45 -17.44
N THR A 135 -13.25 3.00 -16.79
CA THR A 135 -11.88 3.38 -17.14
C THR A 135 -10.96 2.17 -17.16
N GLU A 136 -10.17 2.05 -18.23
CA GLU A 136 -9.05 1.11 -18.26
C GLU A 136 -7.88 1.64 -17.44
N LEU A 137 -7.38 0.81 -16.51
CA LEU A 137 -6.21 1.12 -15.69
C LEU A 137 -4.91 0.76 -16.40
N GLY A 138 -4.96 -0.24 -17.28
CA GLY A 138 -3.85 -0.71 -18.09
C GLY A 138 -4.08 -2.13 -18.58
N ARG A 139 -3.19 -2.59 -19.47
CA ARG A 139 -3.26 -3.94 -20.07
C ARG A 139 -1.88 -4.55 -20.23
N THR A 140 -1.84 -5.87 -20.32
CA THR A 140 -0.65 -6.63 -20.67
C THR A 140 -1.00 -7.72 -21.68
N SER A 141 -0.07 -8.03 -22.61
CA SER A 141 -0.22 -9.16 -23.50
C SER A 141 0.09 -10.47 -22.77
N VAL A 142 -0.63 -11.53 -23.10
CA VAL A 142 -0.33 -12.90 -22.67
C VAL A 142 0.46 -13.58 -23.79
N THR A 143 1.75 -13.76 -23.59
CA THR A 143 2.66 -14.36 -24.57
C THR A 143 2.77 -15.88 -24.46
N GLU A 144 2.42 -16.42 -23.28
CA GLU A 144 2.49 -17.86 -22.99
C GLU A 144 1.19 -18.31 -22.35
N ASN A 145 0.60 -19.38 -22.89
CA ASN A 145 -0.57 -20.01 -22.32
C ASN A 145 -0.17 -20.99 -21.22
N VAL A 146 -1.02 -21.12 -20.19
CA VAL A 146 -0.87 -22.09 -19.12
C VAL A 146 -1.79 -23.27 -19.39
N ALA A 147 -1.26 -24.50 -19.31
CA ALA A 147 -2.03 -25.70 -19.53
C ALA A 147 -3.12 -25.90 -18.46
N ARG A 148 -4.35 -26.19 -18.89
CA ARG A 148 -5.53 -26.42 -18.05
C ARG A 148 -6.24 -27.74 -18.40
N PRO A 149 -5.67 -28.88 -18.03
CA PRO A 149 -6.30 -30.18 -18.29
C PRO A 149 -7.64 -30.33 -17.57
N ASP A 150 -7.85 -29.63 -16.47
CA ASP A 150 -9.12 -29.54 -15.75
C ASP A 150 -10.21 -28.87 -16.60
N VAL A 151 -9.88 -27.77 -17.26
CA VAL A 151 -10.78 -27.04 -18.18
C VAL A 151 -11.05 -27.85 -19.42
N ALA A 152 -10.03 -28.50 -20.01
CA ALA A 152 -10.22 -29.39 -21.17
C ALA A 152 -11.17 -30.56 -20.86
N LYS A 153 -11.12 -31.08 -19.65
CA LYS A 153 -12.07 -32.13 -19.21
C LYS A 153 -13.49 -31.60 -19.04
N ALA A 154 -13.65 -30.37 -18.55
CA ALA A 154 -14.96 -29.76 -18.34
C ALA A 154 -15.60 -29.25 -19.64
N TYR A 155 -14.79 -28.81 -20.60
CA TYR A 155 -15.22 -28.25 -21.88
C TYR A 155 -14.56 -28.97 -23.08
N PRO A 156 -14.90 -30.24 -23.32
CA PRO A 156 -14.20 -31.08 -24.32
C PRO A 156 -14.41 -30.63 -25.79
N ASP A 157 -15.48 -29.89 -26.07
CA ASP A 157 -15.80 -29.34 -27.39
C ASP A 157 -15.21 -27.94 -27.65
N VAL A 158 -14.49 -27.37 -26.67
CA VAL A 158 -13.79 -26.11 -26.83
C VAL A 158 -12.32 -26.34 -27.15
N VAL A 159 -11.89 -25.95 -28.36
CA VAL A 159 -10.57 -26.26 -28.92
C VAL A 159 -9.42 -25.75 -28.05
N ASN A 160 -9.51 -24.52 -27.56
CA ASN A 160 -8.45 -23.93 -26.75
C ASN A 160 -8.53 -24.25 -25.24
N ALA A 161 -9.45 -25.12 -24.82
CA ALA A 161 -9.69 -25.41 -23.41
C ALA A 161 -8.44 -25.93 -22.68
N LYS A 162 -7.61 -26.76 -23.35
CA LYS A 162 -6.40 -27.32 -22.75
C LYS A 162 -5.33 -26.25 -22.46
N ASP A 163 -5.22 -25.24 -23.33
CA ASP A 163 -4.23 -24.18 -23.25
C ASP A 163 -4.88 -22.82 -22.93
N SER A 164 -6.02 -22.86 -22.21
CA SER A 164 -6.84 -21.71 -21.90
C SER A 164 -6.32 -20.85 -20.74
N GLY A 165 -5.39 -21.37 -19.96
CA GLY A 165 -4.86 -20.69 -18.79
C GLY A 165 -3.98 -19.47 -19.13
N TYR A 166 -3.89 -18.55 -18.20
CA TYR A 166 -2.97 -17.43 -18.21
C TYR A 166 -2.40 -17.16 -16.82
N GLN A 167 -1.18 -16.64 -16.81
CA GLN A 167 -0.53 -16.07 -15.62
C GLN A 167 0.33 -14.89 -16.07
N ALA A 168 0.11 -13.73 -15.49
CA ALA A 168 0.88 -12.53 -15.83
C ALA A 168 1.00 -11.57 -14.64
N THR A 169 2.01 -10.71 -14.70
CA THR A 169 2.10 -9.53 -13.84
C THR A 169 1.83 -8.31 -14.69
N MET A 170 0.75 -7.61 -14.39
CA MET A 170 0.35 -6.37 -15.03
C MET A 170 1.09 -5.22 -14.36
N ASN A 171 2.07 -4.65 -15.07
CA ASN A 171 2.89 -3.56 -14.59
C ASN A 171 2.33 -2.21 -15.10
N ASN A 172 2.74 -1.12 -14.45
CA ASN A 172 2.40 0.25 -14.86
C ASN A 172 0.89 0.52 -14.91
N LEU A 173 0.12 -0.08 -14.03
CA LEU A 173 -1.28 0.25 -13.88
C LEU A 173 -1.46 1.67 -13.34
N ASP A 174 -2.37 2.43 -13.96
CA ASP A 174 -2.68 3.80 -13.55
C ASP A 174 -3.72 3.84 -12.41
N TRP A 175 -3.25 3.60 -11.20
CA TRP A 175 -4.08 3.62 -9.99
C TRP A 175 -4.66 5.00 -9.65
N SER A 176 -4.19 6.09 -10.27
CA SER A 176 -4.75 7.44 -10.06
C SER A 176 -6.17 7.59 -10.59
N LYS A 177 -6.57 6.70 -11.49
CA LYS A 177 -7.92 6.63 -12.06
C LYS A 177 -8.94 6.04 -11.09
N VAL A 178 -8.50 5.18 -10.16
CA VAL A 178 -9.34 4.59 -9.12
C VAL A 178 -9.70 5.67 -8.10
N LYS A 179 -10.98 5.83 -7.79
CA LYS A 179 -11.49 6.88 -6.90
C LYS A 179 -11.86 6.38 -5.51
N SER A 180 -12.01 5.07 -5.37
CA SER A 180 -12.34 4.42 -4.10
C SER A 180 -11.76 3.01 -4.02
N VAL A 181 -11.43 2.55 -2.83
CA VAL A 181 -11.11 1.13 -2.58
C VAL A 181 -12.28 0.19 -2.88
N ASP A 182 -13.48 0.72 -3.01
CA ASP A 182 -14.70 -0.02 -3.29
C ASP A 182 -15.08 -0.01 -4.78
N ASP A 183 -14.27 0.64 -5.65
CA ASP A 183 -14.46 0.62 -7.09
C ASP A 183 -14.38 -0.82 -7.62
N GLN A 184 -15.21 -1.12 -8.62
CA GLN A 184 -15.36 -2.46 -9.16
C GLN A 184 -14.31 -2.69 -10.27
N ILE A 185 -13.13 -3.15 -9.86
CA ILE A 185 -12.02 -3.43 -10.77
C ILE A 185 -12.11 -4.88 -11.24
N HIS A 186 -12.21 -5.09 -12.54
CA HIS A 186 -12.29 -6.41 -13.18
C HIS A 186 -11.00 -6.70 -13.95
N ILE A 187 -10.68 -7.98 -14.08
CA ILE A 187 -9.73 -8.45 -15.07
C ILE A 187 -10.50 -8.98 -16.26
N VAL A 188 -10.27 -8.37 -17.40
CA VAL A 188 -10.87 -8.80 -18.69
C VAL A 188 -9.81 -9.62 -19.43
N SER A 189 -10.09 -10.90 -19.65
CA SER A 189 -9.31 -11.71 -20.56
C SER A 189 -9.87 -11.54 -21.97
N ARG A 190 -9.05 -11.08 -22.91
CA ARG A 190 -9.44 -10.71 -24.28
C ARG A 190 -8.63 -11.47 -25.30
N TYR A 191 -9.30 -12.11 -26.25
CA TYR A 191 -8.71 -12.54 -27.51
C TYR A 191 -9.08 -11.55 -28.61
N SER A 192 -8.11 -11.09 -29.42
CA SER A 192 -8.31 -10.09 -30.48
C SER A 192 -7.56 -10.46 -31.77
N ASP A 193 -8.12 -10.10 -32.93
CA ASP A 193 -7.45 -10.22 -34.22
C ASP A 193 -6.40 -9.10 -34.46
N ALA A 194 -6.46 -8.02 -33.70
CA ALA A 194 -5.51 -6.90 -33.82
C ALA A 194 -4.40 -6.95 -32.77
N ALA A 195 -3.18 -6.60 -33.19
CA ALA A 195 -1.99 -6.62 -32.35
C ALA A 195 -2.01 -5.67 -31.15
N ASN A 196 -2.90 -4.67 -31.13
CA ASN A 196 -3.12 -3.78 -30.00
C ASN A 196 -4.26 -4.23 -29.04
N GLY A 197 -4.94 -5.33 -29.38
CA GLY A 197 -6.07 -5.85 -28.64
C GLY A 197 -7.42 -5.15 -28.90
N GLU A 198 -7.50 -4.18 -29.82
CA GLU A 198 -8.70 -3.37 -30.07
C GLU A 198 -9.47 -3.73 -31.36
N GLY A 199 -9.07 -4.80 -32.03
CA GLY A 199 -9.78 -5.29 -33.22
C GLY A 199 -11.07 -6.02 -32.86
N ASN A 200 -11.52 -6.91 -33.77
CA ASN A 200 -12.61 -7.83 -33.44
C ASN A 200 -12.15 -8.76 -32.30
N HIS A 201 -12.82 -8.69 -31.17
CA HIS A 201 -12.38 -9.37 -29.95
C HIS A 201 -13.52 -10.12 -29.24
N VAL A 202 -13.13 -11.03 -28.36
CA VAL A 202 -14.02 -11.70 -27.41
C VAL A 202 -13.47 -11.56 -26.00
N ASP A 203 -14.29 -11.05 -25.10
CA ASP A 203 -13.93 -10.70 -23.72
C ASP A 203 -14.59 -11.66 -22.73
N ASN A 204 -13.82 -12.08 -21.73
CA ASN A 204 -14.34 -12.71 -20.53
C ASN A 204 -14.02 -11.82 -19.32
N TRP A 205 -15.08 -11.36 -18.66
CA TRP A 205 -15.00 -10.44 -17.51
C TRP A 205 -14.97 -11.23 -16.21
N SER A 206 -13.98 -11.00 -15.38
CA SER A 206 -13.92 -11.59 -14.04
C SER A 206 -14.98 -11.01 -13.10
N GLN A 207 -15.18 -11.64 -11.93
CA GLN A 207 -15.73 -10.91 -10.79
C GLN A 207 -14.76 -9.79 -10.38
N PRO A 208 -15.25 -8.72 -9.71
CA PRO A 208 -14.39 -7.67 -9.21
C PRO A 208 -13.31 -8.20 -8.27
N ILE A 209 -12.09 -7.67 -8.40
CA ILE A 209 -11.01 -8.01 -7.48
C ILE A 209 -11.18 -7.27 -6.14
N ASN A 210 -10.66 -7.86 -5.07
CA ASN A 210 -10.67 -7.26 -3.75
C ASN A 210 -9.32 -6.62 -3.44
N LEU A 211 -9.30 -5.29 -3.31
CA LEU A 211 -8.16 -4.57 -2.77
C LEU A 211 -8.09 -4.72 -1.24
N ASP A 212 -6.88 -4.64 -0.69
CA ASP A 212 -6.68 -4.60 0.75
C ASP A 212 -7.36 -3.36 1.35
N LYS A 213 -8.31 -3.55 2.27
CA LYS A 213 -9.07 -2.49 2.95
C LYS A 213 -8.49 -2.13 4.33
N GLY A 214 -7.29 -2.61 4.65
CA GLY A 214 -6.58 -2.25 5.87
C GLY A 214 -6.24 -0.76 5.92
N ASN A 215 -6.01 -0.28 7.12
CA ASN A 215 -5.51 1.08 7.38
C ASN A 215 -4.36 0.94 8.36
N TYR A 216 -3.14 0.99 7.86
CA TYR A 216 -1.91 0.67 8.58
C TYR A 216 -1.13 1.95 8.85
N ALA A 217 -0.66 2.14 10.07
CA ALA A 217 0.04 3.37 10.42
C ALA A 217 0.91 3.20 11.67
N TYR A 218 1.93 4.03 11.79
CA TYR A 218 2.77 4.12 12.97
C TYR A 218 3.39 5.51 13.09
N LEU A 219 3.55 6.01 14.32
CA LEU A 219 4.34 7.20 14.61
C LEU A 219 5.77 6.82 14.95
N ASP A 220 6.72 7.31 14.18
CA ASP A 220 8.14 7.16 14.47
C ASP A 220 8.58 8.14 15.55
N ASN A 221 8.02 9.35 15.53
CA ASN A 221 8.24 10.37 16.55
C ASN A 221 6.95 11.15 16.85
N PHE A 222 6.72 11.41 18.12
CA PHE A 222 5.73 12.35 18.63
C PHE A 222 6.30 12.91 19.93
N GLY A 223 6.99 14.04 19.83
CA GLY A 223 7.79 14.59 20.92
C GLY A 223 8.01 16.07 20.84
N VAL A 224 8.28 16.70 22.00
CA VAL A 224 8.67 18.11 22.09
C VAL A 224 10.16 18.23 21.86
N LYS A 225 10.56 19.09 20.92
CA LYS A 225 11.95 19.46 20.67
C LYS A 225 12.00 20.86 20.07
N ASP A 226 12.98 21.67 20.49
CA ASP A 226 13.24 23.02 19.95
C ASP A 226 11.99 23.93 19.97
N ASN A 227 11.23 23.87 21.06
CA ASN A 227 9.97 24.62 21.26
C ASN A 227 8.87 24.29 20.22
N GLN A 228 8.93 23.09 19.65
CA GLN A 228 7.95 22.58 18.70
C GLN A 228 7.54 21.16 19.08
N LEU A 229 6.33 20.79 18.71
CA LEU A 229 5.86 19.42 18.76
C LEU A 229 6.21 18.74 17.43
N GLN A 230 7.29 17.97 17.44
CA GLN A 230 7.79 17.25 16.28
C GLN A 230 6.99 15.97 16.07
N VAL A 231 6.50 15.74 14.84
CA VAL A 231 5.68 14.60 14.49
C VAL A 231 6.18 13.97 13.20
N SER A 232 6.51 12.70 13.23
CA SER A 232 6.83 11.93 12.03
C SER A 232 6.25 10.51 12.13
N GLY A 233 5.93 9.94 10.99
CA GLY A 233 5.34 8.62 10.92
C GLY A 233 4.92 8.26 9.51
N TRP A 234 4.00 7.32 9.39
CA TRP A 234 3.44 6.89 8.12
C TRP A 234 2.01 6.37 8.28
N ASN A 235 1.23 6.45 7.20
CA ASN A 235 -0.09 5.85 7.10
C ASN A 235 -0.31 5.29 5.69
N ALA A 236 -0.35 3.96 5.57
CA ALA A 236 -0.49 3.22 4.32
C ALA A 236 -1.87 2.55 4.24
N THR A 237 -2.66 2.88 3.22
CA THR A 237 -4.01 2.33 3.04
C THR A 237 -4.53 2.53 1.63
N ASN A 238 -5.17 1.50 1.05
CA ASN A 238 -5.88 1.65 -0.23
C ASN A 238 -7.16 2.50 -0.10
N LYS A 239 -7.66 2.75 1.12
CA LYS A 239 -8.76 3.69 1.35
C LYS A 239 -8.40 5.13 1.01
N ALA A 240 -7.10 5.42 0.80
CA ALA A 240 -6.61 6.71 0.31
C ALA A 240 -6.76 6.89 -1.22
N LEU A 241 -7.11 5.85 -1.97
CA LEU A 241 -7.37 5.97 -3.40
C LEU A 241 -8.43 7.05 -3.67
N GLY A 242 -8.17 7.92 -4.65
CA GLY A 242 -8.99 9.09 -4.94
C GLY A 242 -8.86 10.28 -3.99
N LYS A 243 -7.99 10.22 -2.96
CA LYS A 243 -7.81 11.24 -1.93
C LYS A 243 -6.41 11.85 -2.01
N ALA A 244 -6.27 12.92 -2.78
CA ALA A 244 -4.98 13.53 -3.11
C ALA A 244 -4.39 14.41 -1.99
N ASN A 245 -5.13 14.70 -0.92
CA ASN A 245 -4.68 15.61 0.12
C ASN A 245 -4.41 14.83 1.41
N HIS A 246 -3.18 14.87 1.89
CA HIS A 246 -2.78 14.25 3.15
C HIS A 246 -2.59 15.33 4.23
N TYR A 247 -3.28 15.18 5.36
CA TYR A 247 -3.19 16.06 6.52
C TYR A 247 -2.71 15.30 7.74
N VAL A 248 -1.85 15.96 8.52
CA VAL A 248 -1.57 15.60 9.91
C VAL A 248 -2.28 16.60 10.80
N ILE A 249 -3.13 16.09 11.67
CA ILE A 249 -4.01 16.86 12.55
C ILE A 249 -3.55 16.66 13.99
N LEU A 250 -3.38 17.74 14.71
CA LEU A 250 -3.19 17.72 16.16
C LEU A 250 -4.54 17.91 16.82
N TYR A 251 -4.94 16.94 17.60
CA TYR A 251 -6.23 16.89 18.30
C TYR A 251 -6.03 16.89 19.81
N ASP A 252 -6.75 17.73 20.50
CA ASP A 252 -6.83 17.73 21.95
C ASP A 252 -7.94 16.78 22.40
N ARG A 253 -7.55 15.61 22.88
CA ARG A 253 -8.48 14.59 23.30
C ARG A 253 -9.19 14.94 24.63
N THR A 254 -8.50 15.67 25.50
CA THR A 254 -9.06 16.12 26.78
C THR A 254 -10.13 17.18 26.57
N ALA A 255 -9.87 18.15 25.72
CA ALA A 255 -10.81 19.23 25.38
C ALA A 255 -11.82 18.83 24.28
N GLY A 256 -11.55 17.75 23.53
CA GLY A 256 -12.46 17.20 22.55
C GLY A 256 -12.55 17.98 21.23
N HIS A 257 -11.45 18.67 20.82
CA HIS A 257 -11.44 19.44 19.57
C HIS A 257 -10.10 19.36 18.84
N GLU A 258 -10.11 19.66 17.55
CA GLU A 258 -8.92 19.86 16.75
C GLU A 258 -8.24 21.18 17.14
N ILE A 259 -6.94 21.12 17.41
CA ILE A 259 -6.14 22.34 17.65
C ILE A 259 -5.73 22.96 16.33
N THR A 260 -5.12 22.15 15.44
CA THR A 260 -4.61 22.61 14.15
C THR A 260 -4.37 21.42 13.22
N ARG A 261 -4.24 21.70 11.93
CA ARG A 261 -3.83 20.71 10.91
C ARG A 261 -2.80 21.31 9.96
N VAL A 262 -1.97 20.43 9.41
CA VAL A 262 -0.99 20.76 8.38
C VAL A 262 -1.16 19.79 7.22
N LYS A 263 -1.26 20.32 6.00
CA LYS A 263 -1.13 19.52 4.78
C LYS A 263 0.34 19.12 4.65
N VAL A 264 0.58 17.82 4.47
CA VAL A 264 1.94 17.29 4.39
C VAL A 264 2.26 16.76 3.00
N GLU A 265 3.52 16.91 2.60
CA GLU A 265 4.04 16.23 1.43
C GLU A 265 4.52 14.82 1.83
N PRO A 266 4.41 13.84 0.93
CA PRO A 266 4.84 12.48 1.20
C PRO A 266 6.33 12.38 1.50
N THR A 267 6.70 11.59 2.50
CA THR A 267 8.08 11.15 2.70
C THR A 267 8.23 9.68 2.33
N VAL A 268 9.39 9.36 1.74
CA VAL A 268 9.64 8.03 1.16
C VAL A 268 9.88 6.99 2.26
N ARG A 269 9.11 5.87 2.24
CA ARG A 269 9.15 4.77 3.21
C ARG A 269 9.34 3.40 2.53
N PRO A 270 10.58 3.05 2.14
CA PRO A 270 10.86 1.75 1.52
C PRO A 270 10.62 0.57 2.49
N ASP A 271 10.76 0.79 3.78
CA ASP A 271 10.43 -0.17 4.84
C ASP A 271 8.94 -0.52 4.86
N VAL A 272 8.07 0.49 4.76
CA VAL A 272 6.61 0.32 4.68
C VAL A 272 6.23 -0.37 3.36
N ALA A 273 6.84 0.02 2.25
CA ALA A 273 6.64 -0.61 0.96
C ALA A 273 6.94 -2.12 0.99
N LYS A 274 8.02 -2.51 1.65
CA LYS A 274 8.38 -3.91 1.82
C LYS A 274 7.40 -4.68 2.72
N ALA A 275 6.94 -4.06 3.81
CA ALA A 275 6.05 -4.70 4.78
C ALA A 275 4.61 -4.83 4.29
N TYR A 276 4.14 -3.87 3.47
CA TYR A 276 2.75 -3.76 3.01
C TYR A 276 2.65 -3.82 1.48
N SER A 277 3.15 -4.89 0.89
CA SER A 277 3.24 -5.08 -0.58
C SER A 277 1.89 -5.12 -1.30
N ARG A 278 0.78 -5.31 -0.58
CA ARG A 278 -0.60 -5.33 -1.10
C ARG A 278 -1.28 -3.95 -1.07
N VAL A 279 -0.64 -2.97 -0.47
CA VAL A 279 -1.10 -1.58 -0.49
C VAL A 279 -0.50 -0.88 -1.70
N ILE A 280 -1.30 -0.08 -2.38
CA ILE A 280 -0.88 0.69 -3.56
C ILE A 280 -0.13 1.94 -3.08
N ASN A 281 1.05 2.20 -3.65
CA ASN A 281 1.93 3.32 -3.32
C ASN A 281 2.28 3.50 -1.81
N PRO A 282 2.49 2.44 -1.02
CA PRO A 282 2.80 2.58 0.39
C PRO A 282 4.18 3.20 0.64
N LYS A 283 5.02 3.27 -0.40
CA LYS A 283 6.31 3.96 -0.38
C LYS A 283 6.15 5.45 -0.08
N ASP A 284 5.05 6.06 -0.50
CA ASP A 284 4.78 7.49 -0.36
C ASP A 284 3.83 7.78 0.83
N SER A 285 3.80 6.89 1.82
CA SER A 285 2.92 6.96 2.98
C SER A 285 3.46 7.75 4.16
N GLY A 286 4.74 8.12 4.14
CA GLY A 286 5.40 8.82 5.23
C GLY A 286 5.03 10.30 5.32
N PHE A 287 5.19 10.86 6.51
CA PHE A 287 5.06 12.30 6.78
C PHE A 287 6.05 12.76 7.84
N ASN A 288 6.40 14.04 7.78
CA ASN A 288 7.20 14.71 8.80
C ASN A 288 6.75 16.18 8.88
N THR A 289 6.38 16.61 10.09
CA THR A 289 5.90 17.97 10.35
C THR A 289 6.18 18.38 11.78
N ALA A 290 5.97 19.67 12.07
CA ALA A 290 6.06 20.21 13.42
C ALA A 290 4.93 21.21 13.68
N PHE A 291 4.47 21.26 14.92
CA PHE A 291 3.49 22.23 15.39
C PHE A 291 4.16 23.18 16.39
N SER A 292 3.81 24.47 16.33
CA SER A 292 4.19 25.42 17.38
C SER A 292 3.55 25.02 18.71
N LEU A 293 4.25 25.13 19.81
CA LEU A 293 3.68 24.88 21.15
C LEU A 293 2.76 26.01 21.63
N ALA A 294 2.73 27.14 20.93
CA ALA A 294 1.87 28.26 21.32
C ALA A 294 0.39 27.86 21.36
N GLY A 295 -0.22 28.01 22.55
CA GLY A 295 -1.63 27.65 22.76
C GLY A 295 -1.92 26.15 22.93
N ILE A 296 -0.89 25.29 23.03
CA ILE A 296 -1.05 23.85 23.27
C ILE A 296 -0.87 23.54 24.75
N ASP A 297 -1.88 22.98 25.39
CA ASP A 297 -1.77 22.49 26.77
C ASP A 297 -1.16 21.06 26.78
N LEU A 298 0.12 20.97 27.15
CA LEU A 298 0.83 19.69 27.25
C LEU A 298 0.40 18.83 28.44
N ASN A 299 -0.46 19.34 29.34
CA ASN A 299 -1.12 18.53 30.38
C ASN A 299 -2.32 17.78 29.84
N HIS A 300 -2.85 18.16 28.70
CA HIS A 300 -3.90 17.43 28.02
C HIS A 300 -3.37 16.18 27.32
N GLU A 301 -4.22 15.22 27.06
CA GLU A 301 -3.93 14.13 26.15
C GLU A 301 -4.03 14.66 24.72
N LEU A 302 -2.89 14.73 24.05
CA LEU A 302 -2.79 15.12 22.65
C LEU A 302 -2.76 13.88 21.77
N GLN A 303 -3.38 13.96 20.61
CA GLN A 303 -3.50 12.85 19.67
C GLN A 303 -3.21 13.33 18.25
N ILE A 304 -2.44 12.52 17.51
CA ILE A 304 -2.21 12.76 16.10
C ILE A 304 -3.25 11.98 15.30
N ILE A 305 -3.76 12.61 14.24
CA ILE A 305 -4.62 11.98 13.25
C ILE A 305 -3.97 12.17 11.88
N SER A 306 -3.75 11.09 11.16
CA SER A 306 -3.41 11.13 9.73
C SER A 306 -4.69 11.03 8.94
N ARG A 307 -4.94 11.99 8.01
CA ARG A 307 -6.17 12.05 7.20
C ARG A 307 -5.85 12.23 5.74
N TYR A 308 -6.32 11.32 4.90
CA TYR A 308 -6.39 11.49 3.46
C TYR A 308 -7.78 11.98 3.06
N SER A 309 -7.87 13.00 2.22
CA SER A 309 -9.14 13.60 1.76
C SER A 309 -9.09 13.94 0.28
N ASP A 310 -10.24 13.87 -0.40
CA ASP A 310 -10.42 14.35 -1.78
C ASP A 310 -10.52 15.88 -1.85
N ALA A 311 -10.92 16.55 -0.75
CA ALA A 311 -11.04 18.01 -0.68
C ALA A 311 -9.77 18.69 -0.19
N ALA A 312 -9.48 19.86 -0.74
CA ALA A 312 -8.28 20.65 -0.43
C ALA A 312 -8.22 21.20 1.00
N ASN A 313 -9.35 21.22 1.73
CA ASN A 313 -9.41 21.62 3.14
C ASN A 313 -9.32 20.41 4.12
N GLY A 314 -9.27 19.18 3.59
CA GLY A 314 -9.23 17.96 4.39
C GLY A 314 -10.58 17.49 4.93
N GLU A 315 -11.72 18.11 4.55
CA GLU A 315 -13.06 17.83 5.09
C GLU A 315 -14.03 17.19 4.07
N GLY A 316 -13.56 16.81 2.89
CA GLY A 316 -14.38 16.10 1.91
C GLY A 316 -14.61 14.64 2.29
N ASN A 317 -14.69 13.76 1.29
CA ASN A 317 -14.66 12.33 1.54
C ASN A 317 -13.25 11.96 2.02
N TYR A 318 -13.12 11.52 3.26
CA TYR A 318 -11.84 11.26 3.89
C TYR A 318 -11.74 9.89 4.56
N VAL A 319 -10.51 9.44 4.77
CA VAL A 319 -10.15 8.35 5.68
C VAL A 319 -9.15 8.88 6.69
N SER A 320 -9.37 8.56 7.96
CA SER A 320 -8.47 8.95 9.04
C SER A 320 -7.90 7.74 9.77
N TYR A 321 -6.66 7.87 10.23
CA TYR A 321 -6.07 6.99 11.23
C TYR A 321 -5.79 7.79 12.50
N TRP A 322 -6.31 7.31 13.63
CA TRP A 322 -6.14 7.91 14.93
C TRP A 322 -5.04 7.17 15.68
N TYR A 323 -3.89 7.82 15.88
CA TYR A 323 -2.77 7.24 16.63
C TYR A 323 -3.09 7.18 18.12
N ALA A 324 -2.27 6.46 18.91
CA ALA A 324 -2.42 6.45 20.35
C ALA A 324 -2.21 7.87 20.91
N PRO A 325 -3.05 8.32 21.84
CA PRO A 325 -2.87 9.62 22.48
C PRO A 325 -1.63 9.62 23.38
N LYS A 326 -1.07 10.81 23.59
CA LYS A 326 0.10 11.01 24.46
C LYS A 326 -0.08 12.24 25.33
N LYS A 327 0.34 12.12 26.57
CA LYS A 327 0.48 13.22 27.52
C LYS A 327 1.97 13.56 27.64
N PHE A 328 2.32 14.83 27.48
CA PHE A 328 3.72 15.29 27.46
C PHE A 328 4.19 15.83 28.80
N ALA A 329 3.33 16.53 29.52
CA ALA A 329 3.64 16.91 30.85
C ALA A 329 3.69 15.67 31.74
N SER A 330 4.85 15.32 32.25
CA SER A 330 4.89 14.58 33.50
C SER A 330 4.21 15.46 34.53
N ALA A 331 3.52 14.89 35.51
CA ALA A 331 2.78 15.62 36.53
C ALA A 331 3.65 16.52 37.44
N ASN A 332 4.72 17.10 36.92
CA ASN A 332 5.51 18.10 37.59
C ASN A 332 4.82 19.46 37.40
N THR A 333 3.70 19.61 38.13
CA THR A 333 2.97 20.88 38.26
C THR A 333 3.75 21.90 39.11
N SER A 334 4.99 21.61 39.47
CA SER A 334 5.80 22.51 40.27
C SER A 334 6.25 23.71 39.40
N SER A 335 6.04 24.90 39.94
CA SER A 335 6.58 26.14 39.50
C SER A 335 7.94 26.33 40.16
N GLN A 336 9.00 26.43 39.41
CA GLN A 336 10.38 26.57 39.87
C GLN A 336 10.89 27.96 39.50
N GLY A 337 11.48 28.68 40.43
CA GLY A 337 12.03 30.00 40.14
C GLY A 337 13.07 30.45 41.16
N ASN A 338 13.91 31.33 40.75
CA ASN A 338 14.89 31.99 41.64
C ASN A 338 15.14 33.42 41.17
N LEU A 339 15.33 34.32 42.14
CA LEU A 339 15.86 35.64 41.89
C LEU A 339 17.38 35.63 42.10
N ASP A 340 18.14 35.86 41.03
CA ASP A 340 19.60 35.90 41.07
C ASP A 340 20.08 37.23 41.61
N SER A 341 19.39 38.34 41.28
CA SER A 341 19.68 39.65 41.82
C SER A 341 18.42 40.52 41.99
N PHE A 342 18.41 41.31 43.02
CA PHE A 342 17.39 42.32 43.34
C PHE A 342 18.08 43.49 44.04
N ASN A 343 18.67 44.43 43.25
CA ASN A 343 19.55 45.46 43.77
C ASN A 343 19.22 46.84 43.22
N LEU A 344 19.42 47.87 44.04
CA LEU A 344 19.34 49.25 43.63
C LEU A 344 20.76 49.74 43.23
N SER A 345 20.93 50.13 41.96
CA SER A 345 22.19 50.70 41.47
C SER A 345 21.92 51.92 40.61
N ASN A 346 22.60 53.01 40.86
CA ASN A 346 22.47 54.29 40.13
C ASN A 346 20.99 54.74 39.96
N GLY A 347 20.18 54.57 41.00
CA GLY A 347 18.76 54.96 41.00
C GLY A 347 17.86 54.07 40.20
N GLN A 348 18.37 52.94 39.70
CA GLN A 348 17.59 51.92 39.00
C GLN A 348 17.53 50.64 39.81
N LEU A 349 16.36 49.99 39.83
CA LEU A 349 16.19 48.67 40.39
C LEU A 349 16.59 47.63 39.35
N ILE A 350 17.65 46.85 39.65
CA ILE A 350 18.13 45.76 38.80
C ILE A 350 17.61 44.48 39.36
N VAL A 351 16.85 43.76 38.53
CA VAL A 351 16.25 42.47 38.88
C VAL A 351 16.67 41.45 37.82
N SER A 352 17.17 40.30 38.28
CA SER A 352 17.43 39.14 37.40
C SER A 352 17.04 37.86 38.11
N GLY A 353 16.64 36.90 37.34
CA GLY A 353 16.19 35.60 37.86
C GLY A 353 15.67 34.70 36.74
N TRP A 354 15.04 33.62 37.14
CA TRP A 354 14.39 32.73 36.22
C TRP A 354 13.14 32.13 36.84
N HIS A 355 12.18 31.74 35.98
CA HIS A 355 10.94 31.04 36.33
C HIS A 355 10.67 30.00 35.27
N ALA A 356 10.59 28.73 35.67
CA ALA A 356 10.31 27.59 34.79
C ALA A 356 9.10 26.82 35.31
N THR A 357 8.10 26.65 34.46
CA THR A 357 6.89 25.88 34.77
C THR A 357 6.26 25.36 33.49
N ASP A 358 5.70 24.15 33.50
CA ASP A 358 4.98 23.60 32.38
C ASP A 358 3.69 24.39 32.07
N TYR A 359 3.14 25.13 33.03
CA TYR A 359 2.00 26.02 32.79
C TYR A 359 2.31 27.15 31.82
N SER A 360 3.59 27.54 31.66
CA SER A 360 3.99 28.61 30.73
C SER A 360 3.84 28.24 29.24
N GLN A 361 3.57 26.96 28.92
CA GLN A 361 3.40 26.50 27.52
C GLN A 361 2.11 27.01 26.88
N VAL A 362 1.07 27.26 27.67
CA VAL A 362 -0.21 27.80 27.21
C VAL A 362 -0.26 29.34 27.29
N GLU A 363 0.77 29.96 27.88
CA GLU A 363 0.84 31.40 28.06
C GLU A 363 1.75 32.04 27.02
N ASN A 364 1.24 33.01 26.26
CA ASN A 364 1.96 33.65 25.18
C ASN A 364 2.94 34.75 25.67
N ASN A 365 2.85 35.13 26.94
CA ASN A 365 3.62 36.24 27.47
C ASN A 365 4.16 35.91 28.85
N HIS A 366 5.46 36.19 29.05
CA HIS A 366 6.12 36.13 30.35
C HIS A 366 6.29 37.53 30.89
N TYR A 367 5.84 37.76 32.12
CA TYR A 367 5.94 39.05 32.78
C TYR A 367 6.72 38.93 34.08
N LEU A 368 7.71 39.82 34.27
CA LEU A 368 8.27 40.11 35.57
C LEU A 368 7.48 41.26 36.16
N ILE A 369 6.80 41.05 37.27
CA ILE A 369 5.98 42.04 37.93
C ILE A 369 6.68 42.45 39.24
N LEU A 370 7.13 43.71 39.30
CA LEU A 370 7.48 44.32 40.53
C LEU A 370 6.20 44.82 41.17
N PHE A 371 5.83 44.26 42.32
CA PHE A 371 4.63 44.60 43.02
C PHE A 371 4.97 45.38 44.30
N ASP A 372 4.60 46.66 44.31
CA ASP A 372 4.59 47.49 45.53
C ASP A 372 3.23 47.37 46.18
N ASN A 373 3.19 46.81 47.37
CA ASN A 373 1.97 46.66 48.13
C ASN A 373 1.30 47.99 48.48
N THR A 374 2.05 49.07 48.49
CA THR A 374 1.55 50.42 48.79
C THR A 374 1.02 51.11 47.53
N ASN A 375 1.83 51.11 46.45
CA ASN A 375 1.55 51.89 45.23
C ASN A 375 1.16 51.05 43.99
N LYS A 376 1.23 49.73 44.11
CA LYS A 376 0.85 48.76 43.03
C LYS A 376 1.56 49.05 41.69
N THR A 377 2.86 49.38 41.72
CA THR A 377 3.65 49.62 40.52
C THR A 377 4.10 48.32 39.89
N GLN A 378 3.90 48.18 38.56
CA GLN A 378 4.29 46.99 37.78
C GLN A 378 5.39 47.29 36.78
N VAL A 379 6.38 46.40 36.72
CA VAL A 379 7.42 46.43 35.69
C VAL A 379 7.29 45.11 34.87
N LYS A 380 7.26 45.25 33.52
CA LYS A 380 7.15 44.15 32.62
C LYS A 380 8.46 43.86 31.94
N SER A 381 8.92 42.60 31.95
CA SER A 381 10.15 42.19 31.27
C SER A 381 10.05 40.76 30.76
N ILE A 382 10.73 40.48 29.63
CA ILE A 382 10.91 39.13 29.11
C ILE A 382 12.40 38.93 28.84
N LYS A 383 12.97 37.86 29.37
CA LYS A 383 14.39 37.52 29.14
C LYS A 383 14.55 36.01 28.97
N VAL A 384 15.22 35.61 27.87
CA VAL A 384 15.51 34.18 27.62
C VAL A 384 16.70 33.72 28.45
N ARG A 385 16.57 32.58 29.11
CA ARG A 385 17.60 31.95 29.96
C ARG A 385 17.90 30.54 29.47
N PRO A 386 18.80 30.35 28.48
CA PRO A 386 19.11 29.03 27.91
C PRO A 386 19.79 28.06 28.91
N ASP A 387 20.41 28.57 29.97
CA ASP A 387 20.99 27.78 31.04
C ASP A 387 19.93 27.01 31.87
N VAL A 388 18.72 27.54 31.98
CA VAL A 388 17.60 26.90 32.69
C VAL A 388 17.11 25.67 31.93
N ALA A 389 17.09 25.70 30.62
CA ALA A 389 16.74 24.52 29.80
C ALA A 389 17.68 23.33 30.08
N LYS A 390 18.95 23.56 30.38
CA LYS A 390 19.90 22.50 30.72
C LYS A 390 19.64 21.93 32.13
N ALA A 391 19.22 22.77 33.08
CA ALA A 391 18.95 22.38 34.46
C ALA A 391 17.59 21.63 34.60
N TYR A 392 16.62 22.02 33.75
CA TYR A 392 15.24 21.49 33.78
C TYR A 392 14.82 21.00 32.39
N PRO A 393 15.43 19.92 31.84
CA PRO A 393 15.22 19.46 30.47
C PRO A 393 13.80 18.90 30.23
N THR A 394 13.06 18.59 31.28
CA THR A 394 11.67 18.10 31.19
C THR A 394 10.62 19.22 31.18
N VAL A 395 11.04 20.47 31.39
CA VAL A 395 10.17 21.66 31.31
C VAL A 395 10.31 22.25 29.92
N ALA A 396 9.26 22.17 29.11
CA ALA A 396 9.32 22.51 27.67
C ALA A 396 9.71 23.97 27.39
N THR A 397 9.38 24.90 28.29
CA THR A 397 9.70 26.33 28.13
C THR A 397 10.90 26.82 28.98
N ALA A 398 11.69 25.89 29.53
CA ALA A 398 12.80 26.20 30.39
C ALA A 398 13.82 27.19 29.74
N GLY A 399 14.04 27.09 28.42
CA GLY A 399 14.88 28.00 27.66
C GLY A 399 14.37 29.45 27.51
N GLN A 400 13.09 29.68 27.83
CA GLN A 400 12.40 30.99 27.75
C GLN A 400 12.06 31.56 29.13
N SER A 401 12.54 30.93 30.19
CA SER A 401 12.14 31.21 31.57
C SER A 401 12.85 32.41 32.25
N GLY A 402 13.74 33.06 31.55
CA GLY A 402 14.50 34.22 32.05
C GLY A 402 13.98 35.59 31.66
#